data_1ae850820774153f732483186ff415b5
#
_entry.id   1ae850820774153f732483186ff415b5
#
_cell.length_a   1.000
_cell.length_b   1.000
_cell.length_c   1.000
_cell.angle_alpha   90.00
_cell.angle_beta   90.00
_cell.angle_gamma   90.00
#
_symmetry.space_group_name_H-M   'P 1'
#
loop_
_entity.id
_entity.type
_entity.pdbx_description
1 polymer ?
#
loop_
_entity_poly.entity_id
_entity_poly.type
_entity_poly.pdbx_seq_one_letter_code
_entity_poly.pdbx_strand_id
1 'polypeptide(L)'
;MKLLMHTCCAPCSVYCIDSLRKENIEPTVYWYNPNIHPYMEYKARRDTLKEYTKSINVEAIFEEEYGLDEFCKNVIGDLKNRCQNYCYKVRLEQTAKFAKEHGFDTISTTLLVSPYQKHEILKEQGEEIAKKYGLNFLYRDFRAGFREGQNKARELGLYMQKYCGCVFSEEMSSLARQKKDKEIMDRTNRDTERRIRLSDCISNLDFRPLKRENKEEIDFIYNIKKEDYNKYVEENKTEMSEEIQTKLFERYIKGNAKNIKIITVKGEKIGFFDGKIILLELIIYL
;
A
#
# COMPACT_ATOMS: atom_id res chain seq x y z
N MET A 1 -10.65 38.41 9.04
CA MET A 1 -10.13 37.55 7.96
C MET A 1 -11.31 36.91 7.25
N LYS A 2 -11.48 37.20 5.98
CA LYS A 2 -12.54 36.66 5.13
C LYS A 2 -11.86 35.66 4.17
N LEU A 3 -11.95 34.37 4.51
CA LEU A 3 -11.20 33.30 3.85
C LEU A 3 -11.99 32.65 2.73
N LEU A 4 -11.45 32.65 1.51
CA LEU A 4 -11.92 31.83 0.39
C LEU A 4 -11.02 30.60 0.24
N MET A 5 -11.56 29.40 0.41
CA MET A 5 -10.80 28.15 0.38
C MET A 5 -11.11 27.32 -0.86
N HIS A 6 -10.16 27.30 -1.81
CA HIS A 6 -10.26 26.39 -2.95
C HIS A 6 -10.43 24.93 -2.48
N THR A 7 -11.42 24.25 -3.04
CA THR A 7 -11.77 22.88 -2.61
C THR A 7 -11.89 21.93 -3.80
N CYS A 8 -11.11 20.85 -3.77
CA CYS A 8 -11.08 19.87 -4.86
C CYS A 8 -12.12 18.74 -4.73
N CYS A 9 -12.63 18.47 -3.52
CA CYS A 9 -13.65 17.46 -3.25
C CYS A 9 -14.07 17.48 -1.78
N ALA A 10 -15.20 16.89 -1.45
CA ALA A 10 -15.70 16.82 -0.08
C ALA A 10 -14.76 16.09 0.87
N PRO A 11 -14.22 14.89 0.59
CA PRO A 11 -13.30 14.20 1.50
C PRO A 11 -12.06 14.99 1.89
N CYS A 12 -11.53 15.82 0.97
CA CYS A 12 -10.38 16.69 1.28
C CYS A 12 -10.75 17.88 2.16
N SER A 13 -12.00 18.34 2.12
CA SER A 13 -12.45 19.49 2.91
C SER A 13 -12.82 19.15 4.34
N VAL A 14 -13.19 17.91 4.65
CA VAL A 14 -13.65 17.49 5.99
C VAL A 14 -12.71 17.94 7.09
N TYR A 15 -11.46 17.49 7.04
CA TYR A 15 -10.48 17.86 8.07
C TYR A 15 -10.08 19.34 8.01
N CYS A 16 -9.96 19.90 6.79
CA CYS A 16 -9.56 21.30 6.65
C CYS A 16 -10.58 22.25 7.31
N ILE A 17 -11.88 22.05 7.07
CA ILE A 17 -12.94 22.85 7.65
C ILE A 17 -13.00 22.64 9.17
N ASP A 18 -12.97 21.39 9.64
CA ASP A 18 -12.98 21.11 11.08
C ASP A 18 -11.78 21.74 11.80
N SER A 19 -10.59 21.69 11.20
CA SER A 19 -9.37 22.30 11.76
C SER A 19 -9.46 23.81 11.82
N LEU A 20 -9.95 24.47 10.78
CA LEU A 20 -10.15 25.92 10.73
C LEU A 20 -11.21 26.38 11.74
N ARG A 21 -12.32 25.65 11.85
CA ARG A 21 -13.36 25.94 12.85
C ARG A 21 -12.86 25.87 14.29
N LYS A 22 -11.94 24.96 14.60
CA LYS A 22 -11.27 24.90 15.91
C LYS A 22 -10.44 26.16 16.20
N GLU A 23 -9.98 26.86 15.16
CA GLU A 23 -9.27 28.14 15.25
C GLU A 23 -10.25 29.35 15.15
N ASN A 24 -11.56 29.14 15.18
CA ASN A 24 -12.62 30.14 14.95
C ASN A 24 -12.53 30.81 13.59
N ILE A 25 -12.09 30.09 12.58
CA ILE A 25 -12.03 30.52 11.18
C ILE A 25 -13.11 29.76 10.40
N GLU A 26 -14.11 30.49 9.90
CA GLU A 26 -15.13 29.93 9.03
C GLU A 26 -14.75 30.20 7.56
N PRO A 27 -14.41 29.18 6.77
CA PRO A 27 -14.06 29.39 5.36
C PRO A 27 -15.30 29.45 4.48
N THR A 28 -15.26 30.25 3.42
CA THR A 28 -16.15 30.07 2.27
C THR A 28 -15.50 29.09 1.32
N VAL A 29 -16.18 27.98 1.01
CA VAL A 29 -15.70 26.95 0.07
C VAL A 29 -15.82 27.46 -1.35
N TYR A 30 -14.76 27.28 -2.15
CA TYR A 30 -14.74 27.66 -3.54
C TYR A 30 -14.39 26.47 -4.43
N TRP A 31 -15.32 26.12 -5.34
CA TRP A 31 -15.15 25.07 -6.32
C TRP A 31 -14.77 25.63 -7.68
N TYR A 32 -13.55 25.37 -8.12
CA TYR A 32 -13.09 25.56 -9.49
C TYR A 32 -12.04 24.52 -9.81
N ASN A 33 -12.39 23.51 -10.60
CA ASN A 33 -11.54 22.34 -10.83
C ASN A 33 -11.55 21.89 -12.30
N PRO A 34 -11.02 22.69 -13.24
CA PRO A 34 -11.00 22.37 -14.67
C PRO A 34 -10.08 21.18 -15.01
N ASN A 35 -9.33 20.68 -14.04
CA ASN A 35 -8.41 19.57 -14.15
C ASN A 35 -8.98 18.23 -13.65
N ILE A 36 -10.27 18.15 -13.33
CA ILE A 36 -10.93 16.90 -12.91
C ILE A 36 -11.64 16.26 -14.09
N HIS A 37 -11.28 15.03 -14.42
CA HIS A 37 -11.77 14.25 -15.56
C HIS A 37 -11.91 12.77 -15.21
N PRO A 38 -12.77 11.99 -15.90
CA PRO A 38 -13.76 12.42 -16.90
C PRO A 38 -14.92 13.21 -16.29
N TYR A 39 -15.87 13.62 -17.11
CA TYR A 39 -17.02 14.43 -16.66
C TYR A 39 -17.81 13.80 -15.50
N MET A 40 -17.97 12.49 -15.49
CA MET A 40 -18.67 11.80 -14.41
C MET A 40 -17.94 11.91 -13.06
N GLU A 41 -16.62 11.86 -13.06
CA GLU A 41 -15.81 12.11 -11.86
C GLU A 41 -15.90 13.55 -11.38
N TYR A 42 -15.82 14.52 -12.31
CA TYR A 42 -16.03 15.93 -12.03
C TYR A 42 -17.40 16.15 -11.38
N LYS A 43 -18.46 15.61 -12.00
CA LYS A 43 -19.84 15.71 -11.51
C LYS A 43 -19.98 15.08 -10.12
N ALA A 44 -19.49 13.87 -9.92
CA ALA A 44 -19.58 13.15 -8.64
C ALA A 44 -18.93 13.94 -7.49
N ARG A 45 -17.73 14.50 -7.70
CA ARG A 45 -17.04 15.31 -6.69
C ARG A 45 -17.75 16.62 -6.40
N ARG A 46 -18.22 17.31 -7.45
CA ARG A 46 -18.95 18.56 -7.33
C ARG A 46 -20.25 18.37 -6.54
N ASP A 47 -21.06 17.40 -6.96
CA ASP A 47 -22.38 17.18 -6.37
C ASP A 47 -22.25 16.73 -4.91
N THR A 48 -21.31 15.83 -4.61
CA THR A 48 -21.01 15.44 -3.21
C THR A 48 -20.54 16.63 -2.37
N LEU A 49 -19.72 17.53 -2.93
CA LEU A 49 -19.30 18.72 -2.20
C LEU A 49 -20.47 19.68 -1.94
N LYS A 50 -21.39 19.85 -2.90
CA LYS A 50 -22.63 20.64 -2.70
C LYS A 50 -23.47 20.11 -1.56
N GLU A 51 -23.68 18.79 -1.52
CA GLU A 51 -24.45 18.14 -0.45
C GLU A 51 -23.74 18.27 0.90
N TYR A 52 -22.44 18.02 0.94
CA TYR A 52 -21.65 18.09 2.16
C TYR A 52 -21.63 19.49 2.75
N THR A 53 -21.30 20.53 1.96
CA THR A 53 -21.26 21.92 2.44
C THR A 53 -22.61 22.39 2.98
N LYS A 54 -23.70 21.99 2.32
CA LYS A 54 -25.05 22.23 2.80
C LYS A 54 -25.33 21.54 4.13
N SER A 55 -24.91 20.29 4.29
CA SER A 55 -25.17 19.49 5.51
C SER A 55 -24.44 20.05 6.75
N ILE A 56 -23.30 20.72 6.57
CA ILE A 56 -22.51 21.32 7.65
C ILE A 56 -22.68 22.84 7.76
N ASN A 57 -23.61 23.41 6.97
CA ASN A 57 -23.92 24.84 6.94
C ASN A 57 -22.69 25.73 6.68
N VAL A 58 -21.91 25.38 5.64
CA VAL A 58 -20.77 26.16 5.15
C VAL A 58 -21.13 26.83 3.85
N GLU A 59 -20.83 28.13 3.75
CA GLU A 59 -21.02 28.88 2.49
C GLU A 59 -20.14 28.29 1.39
N ALA A 60 -20.71 28.04 0.21
CA ALA A 60 -19.99 27.44 -0.89
C ALA A 60 -20.36 28.08 -2.24
N ILE A 61 -19.36 28.38 -3.02
CA ILE A 61 -19.45 28.99 -4.34
C ILE A 61 -18.92 27.99 -5.37
N PHE A 62 -19.68 27.80 -6.46
CA PHE A 62 -19.37 26.81 -7.49
C PHE A 62 -19.24 27.48 -8.85
N GLU A 63 -18.04 27.49 -9.40
CA GLU A 63 -17.80 27.72 -10.82
C GLU A 63 -17.79 26.41 -11.57
N GLU A 64 -18.85 26.17 -12.35
CA GLU A 64 -19.11 24.82 -12.93
C GLU A 64 -18.54 24.67 -14.34
N GLU A 65 -17.33 25.15 -14.55
CA GLU A 65 -16.62 24.95 -15.80
C GLU A 65 -15.92 23.59 -15.84
N TYR A 66 -16.20 22.81 -16.90
CA TYR A 66 -15.51 21.54 -17.20
C TYR A 66 -14.44 21.78 -18.26
N GLY A 67 -13.19 21.77 -17.84
CA GLY A 67 -12.07 22.29 -18.62
C GLY A 67 -11.20 21.26 -19.32
N LEU A 68 -11.72 20.11 -19.80
CA LEU A 68 -10.87 19.04 -20.39
C LEU A 68 -10.04 19.54 -21.58
N ASP A 69 -10.64 20.25 -22.51
CA ASP A 69 -9.95 20.73 -23.72
C ASP A 69 -8.82 21.69 -23.37
N GLU A 70 -9.10 22.67 -22.52
CA GLU A 70 -8.12 23.64 -22.04
C GLU A 70 -7.01 22.98 -21.20
N PHE A 71 -7.38 22.02 -20.37
CA PHE A 71 -6.42 21.21 -19.63
C PHE A 71 -5.44 20.49 -20.56
N CYS A 72 -5.95 19.78 -21.58
CA CYS A 72 -5.12 19.04 -22.52
C CYS A 72 -4.16 19.97 -23.28
N LYS A 73 -4.63 21.11 -23.77
CA LYS A 73 -3.80 22.12 -24.46
C LYS A 73 -2.61 22.57 -23.62
N ASN A 74 -2.83 22.75 -22.32
CA ASN A 74 -1.82 23.28 -21.41
C ASN A 74 -0.85 22.25 -20.83
N VAL A 75 -1.18 20.94 -20.84
CA VAL A 75 -0.35 19.93 -20.18
C VAL A 75 0.39 19.00 -21.14
N ILE A 76 -0.02 18.92 -22.41
CA ILE A 76 0.50 17.92 -23.36
C ILE A 76 2.02 18.07 -23.61
N GLY A 77 2.57 19.26 -23.48
CA GLY A 77 4.00 19.53 -23.64
C GLY A 77 4.87 19.05 -22.48
N ASP A 78 4.28 18.91 -21.27
CA ASP A 78 5.02 18.46 -20.05
C ASP A 78 4.08 17.72 -19.09
N LEU A 79 3.71 16.52 -19.47
CA LEU A 79 2.82 15.66 -18.67
C LEU A 79 3.41 15.32 -17.29
N LYS A 80 4.73 15.21 -17.17
CA LYS A 80 5.41 14.86 -15.91
C LYS A 80 5.22 15.92 -14.84
N ASN A 81 5.27 17.21 -15.23
CA ASN A 81 5.18 18.34 -14.32
C ASN A 81 3.83 19.05 -14.35
N ARG A 82 2.82 18.48 -15.01
CA ARG A 82 1.48 19.06 -15.19
C ARG A 82 0.83 19.61 -13.92
N CYS A 83 1.08 18.93 -12.77
CA CYS A 83 0.48 19.38 -11.50
C CYS A 83 1.02 20.75 -11.09
N GLN A 84 2.32 20.95 -11.10
CA GLN A 84 2.96 22.21 -10.71
C GLN A 84 2.88 23.28 -11.80
N ASN A 85 2.97 22.90 -13.08
CA ASN A 85 3.01 23.86 -14.17
C ASN A 85 1.63 24.37 -14.54
N TYR A 86 0.57 23.59 -14.31
CA TYR A 86 -0.80 23.96 -14.67
C TYR A 86 -1.80 23.77 -13.52
N CYS A 87 -1.97 22.52 -12.99
CA CYS A 87 -3.12 22.22 -12.12
C CYS A 87 -3.14 23.01 -10.82
N TYR A 88 -2.02 23.33 -10.20
CA TYR A 88 -2.01 24.15 -9.00
C TYR A 88 -2.28 25.61 -9.37
N LYS A 89 -1.57 26.11 -10.37
CA LYS A 89 -1.67 27.52 -10.79
C LYS A 89 -3.07 27.89 -11.22
N VAL A 90 -3.68 27.14 -12.14
CA VAL A 90 -5.00 27.48 -12.68
C VAL A 90 -6.07 27.57 -11.59
N ARG A 91 -6.01 26.70 -10.57
CA ARG A 91 -6.97 26.72 -9.47
C ARG A 91 -6.71 27.85 -8.49
N LEU A 92 -5.46 28.05 -8.09
CA LEU A 92 -5.08 29.12 -7.16
C LEU A 92 -5.24 30.50 -7.78
N GLU A 93 -4.90 30.66 -9.06
CA GLU A 93 -5.06 31.92 -9.81
C GLU A 93 -6.55 32.33 -9.89
N GLN A 94 -7.42 31.39 -10.27
CA GLN A 94 -8.86 31.68 -10.33
C GLN A 94 -9.44 31.95 -8.94
N THR A 95 -8.99 31.22 -7.92
CA THR A 95 -9.40 31.47 -6.54
C THR A 95 -9.00 32.88 -6.09
N ALA A 96 -7.77 33.29 -6.38
CA ALA A 96 -7.27 34.61 -6.01
C ALA A 96 -8.00 35.75 -6.77
N LYS A 97 -8.23 35.54 -8.06
CA LYS A 97 -9.02 36.49 -8.90
C LYS A 97 -10.43 36.69 -8.31
N PHE A 98 -11.13 35.58 -8.10
CA PHE A 98 -12.47 35.61 -7.50
C PHE A 98 -12.47 36.28 -6.12
N ALA A 99 -11.50 35.90 -5.26
CA ALA A 99 -11.37 36.50 -3.93
C ALA A 99 -11.22 38.01 -3.97
N LYS A 100 -10.37 38.52 -4.87
CA LYS A 100 -10.15 39.95 -5.05
C LYS A 100 -11.41 40.66 -5.49
N GLU A 101 -12.14 40.11 -6.46
CA GLU A 101 -13.35 40.70 -7.03
C GLU A 101 -14.52 40.74 -6.05
N HIS A 102 -14.56 39.77 -5.07
CA HIS A 102 -15.67 39.62 -4.13
C HIS A 102 -15.31 40.00 -2.69
N GLY A 103 -14.20 40.71 -2.49
CA GLY A 103 -13.83 41.31 -1.21
C GLY A 103 -13.43 40.30 -0.14
N PHE A 104 -12.82 39.18 -0.51
CA PHE A 104 -12.05 38.32 0.38
C PHE A 104 -10.65 38.90 0.55
N ASP A 105 -10.06 38.67 1.73
CA ASP A 105 -8.72 39.17 2.03
C ASP A 105 -7.67 38.05 2.09
N THR A 106 -8.13 36.80 2.13
CA THR A 106 -7.28 35.63 2.33
C THR A 106 -7.75 34.46 1.47
N ILE A 107 -6.82 33.71 0.89
CA ILE A 107 -7.09 32.47 0.17
C ILE A 107 -6.36 31.27 0.80
N SER A 108 -6.89 30.08 0.60
CA SER A 108 -6.26 28.80 0.96
C SER A 108 -6.69 27.69 0.02
N THR A 109 -6.22 26.46 0.24
CA THR A 109 -6.62 25.30 -0.55
C THR A 109 -6.65 24.01 0.25
N THR A 110 -7.66 23.17 0.00
CA THR A 110 -7.72 21.80 0.56
C THR A 110 -6.68 20.84 -0.04
N LEU A 111 -5.92 21.25 -1.05
CA LEU A 111 -4.80 20.47 -1.55
C LEU A 111 -3.72 20.23 -0.47
N LEU A 112 -3.63 21.12 0.50
CA LEU A 112 -2.70 21.05 1.62
C LEU A 112 -2.98 19.89 2.61
N VAL A 113 -4.09 19.15 2.47
CA VAL A 113 -4.37 17.96 3.28
C VAL A 113 -3.74 16.70 2.72
N SER A 114 -3.45 16.67 1.42
CA SER A 114 -3.02 15.44 0.75
C SER A 114 -1.51 15.23 0.84
N PRO A 115 -1.03 14.09 1.39
CA PRO A 115 0.39 13.77 1.41
C PRO A 115 1.00 13.48 0.03
N TYR A 116 0.15 13.37 -1.01
CA TYR A 116 0.56 13.08 -2.38
C TYR A 116 0.80 14.35 -3.21
N GLN A 117 0.51 15.52 -2.64
CA GLN A 117 0.77 16.80 -3.31
C GLN A 117 2.18 17.32 -3.00
N LYS A 118 2.74 18.13 -3.89
CA LYS A 118 4.05 18.77 -3.70
C LYS A 118 3.86 20.02 -2.83
N HIS A 119 3.91 19.86 -1.53
CA HIS A 119 3.55 20.89 -0.54
C HIS A 119 4.37 22.18 -0.67
N GLU A 120 5.68 22.09 -0.82
CA GLU A 120 6.54 23.27 -0.95
C GLU A 120 6.16 24.11 -2.18
N ILE A 121 5.91 23.43 -3.30
CA ILE A 121 5.49 24.08 -4.54
C ILE A 121 4.10 24.73 -4.38
N LEU A 122 3.17 24.04 -3.70
CA LEU A 122 1.84 24.60 -3.42
C LEU A 122 1.92 25.83 -2.54
N LYS A 123 2.77 25.83 -1.54
CA LYS A 123 3.02 26.95 -0.65
C LYS A 123 3.58 28.15 -1.42
N GLU A 124 4.69 27.93 -2.14
CA GLU A 124 5.37 28.95 -2.94
C GLU A 124 4.40 29.57 -3.95
N GLN A 125 3.71 28.77 -4.75
CA GLN A 125 2.75 29.27 -5.73
C GLN A 125 1.54 29.98 -5.09
N GLY A 126 1.07 29.48 -3.95
CA GLY A 126 -0.02 30.12 -3.20
C GLY A 126 0.37 31.50 -2.69
N GLU A 127 1.58 31.63 -2.13
CA GLU A 127 2.13 32.90 -1.64
C GLU A 127 2.37 33.91 -2.80
N GLU A 128 2.97 33.45 -3.90
CA GLU A 128 3.19 34.28 -5.09
C GLU A 128 1.88 34.80 -5.70
N ILE A 129 0.91 33.90 -5.89
CA ILE A 129 -0.39 34.27 -6.47
C ILE A 129 -1.16 35.19 -5.53
N ALA A 130 -1.23 34.89 -4.24
CA ALA A 130 -1.90 35.76 -3.29
C ALA A 130 -1.28 37.17 -3.29
N LYS A 131 0.04 37.28 -3.28
CA LYS A 131 0.78 38.54 -3.37
C LYS A 131 0.42 39.32 -4.66
N LYS A 132 0.37 38.64 -5.81
CA LYS A 132 -0.01 39.24 -7.10
C LYS A 132 -1.37 39.93 -7.06
N TYR A 133 -2.33 39.37 -6.33
CA TYR A 133 -3.68 39.92 -6.19
C TYR A 133 -3.87 40.81 -4.96
N GLY A 134 -2.82 41.03 -4.14
CA GLY A 134 -2.87 41.79 -2.90
C GLY A 134 -3.68 41.10 -1.81
N LEU A 135 -3.61 39.79 -1.74
CA LEU A 135 -4.27 38.92 -0.78
C LEU A 135 -3.23 38.21 0.14
N ASN A 136 -3.74 37.62 1.23
CA ASN A 136 -2.95 36.73 2.07
C ASN A 136 -3.13 35.26 1.62
N PHE A 137 -2.10 34.44 1.73
CA PHE A 137 -2.21 33.00 1.61
C PHE A 137 -2.18 32.34 2.97
N LEU A 138 -3.27 31.72 3.40
CA LEU A 138 -3.32 30.97 4.65
C LEU A 138 -2.73 29.58 4.39
N TYR A 139 -1.43 29.41 4.67
CA TYR A 139 -0.81 28.10 4.68
C TYR A 139 -1.05 27.39 6.00
N ARG A 140 -1.57 26.16 5.91
CA ARG A 140 -1.66 25.19 7.03
C ARG A 140 -1.28 23.83 6.51
N ASP A 141 -0.39 23.15 7.21
CA ASP A 141 -0.09 21.76 6.92
C ASP A 141 -1.16 20.84 7.52
N PHE A 142 -2.16 20.51 6.71
CA PHE A 142 -3.26 19.64 7.13
C PHE A 142 -2.95 18.14 6.99
N ARG A 143 -1.73 17.75 6.58
CA ARG A 143 -1.37 16.33 6.33
C ARG A 143 -1.52 15.44 7.55
N ALA A 144 -1.28 15.95 8.75
CA ALA A 144 -1.45 15.20 10.00
C ALA A 144 -2.87 14.63 10.16
N GLY A 145 -3.88 15.36 9.69
CA GLY A 145 -5.29 14.95 9.74
C GLY A 145 -5.80 14.21 8.50
N PHE A 146 -4.95 13.89 7.53
CA PHE A 146 -5.40 13.24 6.28
C PHE A 146 -6.19 11.95 6.53
N ARG A 147 -5.68 11.05 7.37
CA ARG A 147 -6.36 9.78 7.68
C ARG A 147 -7.66 9.99 8.44
N GLU A 148 -7.68 10.91 9.41
CA GLU A 148 -8.86 11.28 10.17
C GLU A 148 -9.97 11.79 9.23
N GLY A 149 -9.64 12.77 8.37
CA GLY A 149 -10.57 13.29 7.38
C GLY A 149 -11.11 12.23 6.42
N GLN A 150 -10.26 11.32 5.95
CA GLN A 150 -10.68 10.21 5.09
C GLN A 150 -11.63 9.22 5.78
N ASN A 151 -11.40 8.92 7.05
CA ASN A 151 -12.27 8.03 7.83
C ASN A 151 -13.63 8.69 8.06
N LYS A 152 -13.63 9.94 8.53
CA LYS A 152 -14.86 10.72 8.73
C LYS A 152 -15.67 10.88 7.43
N ALA A 153 -14.99 11.07 6.29
CA ALA A 153 -15.66 11.14 4.98
C ALA A 153 -16.37 9.82 4.62
N ARG A 154 -15.76 8.66 4.95
CA ARG A 154 -16.40 7.33 4.75
C ARG A 154 -17.60 7.13 5.68
N GLU A 155 -17.46 7.50 6.95
CA GLU A 155 -18.56 7.43 7.93
C GLU A 155 -19.75 8.29 7.50
N LEU A 156 -19.49 9.44 6.89
CA LEU A 156 -20.52 10.32 6.31
C LEU A 156 -21.07 9.83 4.97
N GLY A 157 -20.58 8.71 4.42
CA GLY A 157 -21.02 8.18 3.12
C GLY A 157 -20.64 9.04 1.91
N LEU A 158 -19.63 9.92 2.03
CA LEU A 158 -19.22 10.80 0.95
C LEU A 158 -18.57 10.04 -0.19
N TYR A 159 -18.75 10.50 -1.43
CA TYR A 159 -18.05 9.94 -2.58
C TYR A 159 -16.54 10.03 -2.41
N MET A 160 -15.86 8.88 -2.45
CA MET A 160 -14.42 8.76 -2.27
C MET A 160 -13.72 8.63 -3.61
N GLN A 161 -12.94 9.65 -3.99
CA GLN A 161 -12.17 9.62 -5.22
C GLN A 161 -11.08 8.54 -5.20
N LYS A 162 -10.85 7.93 -6.37
CA LYS A 162 -9.85 6.85 -6.53
C LYS A 162 -8.49 7.34 -7.08
N TYR A 163 -8.40 8.60 -7.51
CA TYR A 163 -7.20 9.22 -8.08
C TYR A 163 -7.19 10.74 -7.85
N CYS A 164 -6.11 11.43 -8.22
CA CYS A 164 -5.95 12.88 -7.97
C CYS A 164 -7.01 13.73 -8.66
N GLY A 165 -7.32 13.46 -9.94
CA GLY A 165 -8.41 14.16 -10.65
C GLY A 165 -8.33 14.10 -12.17
N CYS A 166 -7.16 14.25 -12.78
CA CYS A 166 -7.05 14.28 -14.24
C CYS A 166 -6.99 12.88 -14.87
N VAL A 167 -7.29 12.77 -16.17
CA VAL A 167 -7.26 11.53 -16.96
C VAL A 167 -5.93 10.80 -16.82
N PHE A 168 -4.80 11.49 -16.82
CA PHE A 168 -3.47 10.87 -16.64
C PHE A 168 -3.27 10.28 -15.23
N SER A 169 -3.87 10.90 -14.20
CA SER A 169 -3.81 10.33 -12.84
C SER A 169 -4.77 9.15 -12.67
N GLU A 170 -5.85 9.11 -13.42
CA GLU A 170 -6.74 7.96 -13.51
C GLU A 170 -6.02 6.76 -14.11
N GLU A 171 -5.44 6.93 -15.30
CA GLU A 171 -4.65 5.90 -15.99
C GLU A 171 -3.56 5.34 -15.07
N MET A 172 -2.70 6.20 -14.51
CA MET A 172 -1.63 5.78 -13.59
C MET A 172 -2.17 4.97 -12.39
N SER A 173 -3.27 5.42 -11.79
CA SER A 173 -3.88 4.73 -10.65
C SER A 173 -4.51 3.39 -11.06
N SER A 174 -5.09 3.30 -12.24
CA SER A 174 -5.72 2.08 -12.77
C SER A 174 -4.67 1.04 -13.14
N LEU A 175 -3.60 1.43 -13.82
CA LEU A 175 -2.48 0.55 -14.15
C LEU A 175 -1.75 0.05 -12.90
N ALA A 176 -1.54 0.91 -11.91
CA ALA A 176 -0.93 0.50 -10.64
C ALA A 176 -1.78 -0.52 -9.89
N ARG A 177 -3.11 -0.38 -9.90
CA ARG A 177 -4.03 -1.37 -9.31
C ARG A 177 -3.99 -2.69 -10.10
N GLN A 178 -4.08 -2.63 -11.42
CA GLN A 178 -4.01 -3.82 -12.27
C GLN A 178 -2.72 -4.62 -12.03
N LYS A 179 -1.58 -3.93 -11.92
CA LYS A 179 -0.30 -4.57 -11.60
C LYS A 179 -0.34 -5.26 -10.22
N LYS A 180 -0.88 -4.58 -9.22
CA LYS A 180 -1.02 -5.14 -7.86
C LYS A 180 -1.94 -6.34 -7.83
N ASP A 181 -3.07 -6.29 -8.53
CA ASP A 181 -4.02 -7.38 -8.61
C ASP A 181 -3.38 -8.61 -9.27
N LYS A 182 -2.59 -8.41 -10.34
CA LYS A 182 -1.81 -9.47 -10.97
C LYS A 182 -0.79 -10.08 -10.01
N GLU A 183 -0.04 -9.28 -9.26
CA GLU A 183 0.93 -9.76 -8.26
C GLU A 183 0.25 -10.60 -7.16
N ILE A 184 -0.96 -10.20 -6.71
CA ILE A 184 -1.76 -10.95 -5.74
C ILE A 184 -2.20 -12.29 -6.34
N MET A 185 -2.73 -12.30 -7.56
CA MET A 185 -3.15 -13.51 -8.25
C MET A 185 -1.99 -14.48 -8.45
N ASP A 186 -0.83 -14.00 -8.89
CA ASP A 186 0.37 -14.83 -9.09
C ASP A 186 0.85 -15.45 -7.76
N ARG A 187 0.78 -14.70 -6.66
CA ARG A 187 1.08 -15.21 -5.32
C ARG A 187 0.09 -16.31 -4.90
N THR A 188 -1.21 -16.03 -5.05
CA THR A 188 -2.27 -16.99 -4.70
C THR A 188 -2.14 -18.28 -5.50
N ASN A 189 -1.82 -18.19 -6.80
CA ASN A 189 -1.61 -19.36 -7.65
C ASN A 189 -0.41 -20.19 -7.16
N ARG A 190 0.73 -19.56 -6.87
CA ARG A 190 1.91 -20.26 -6.32
C ARG A 190 1.59 -20.96 -4.98
N ASP A 191 0.87 -20.29 -4.09
CA ASP A 191 0.47 -20.88 -2.81
C ASP A 191 -0.49 -22.06 -3.00
N THR A 192 -1.38 -21.99 -3.98
CA THR A 192 -2.29 -23.09 -4.33
C THR A 192 -1.52 -24.28 -4.91
N GLU A 193 -0.60 -24.06 -5.85
CA GLU A 193 0.25 -25.11 -6.40
C GLU A 193 1.12 -25.78 -5.32
N ARG A 194 1.65 -24.98 -4.40
CA ARG A 194 2.41 -25.50 -3.26
C ARG A 194 1.55 -26.38 -2.35
N ARG A 195 0.30 -25.97 -2.06
CA ARG A 195 -0.65 -26.76 -1.27
C ARG A 195 -1.02 -28.07 -1.94
N ILE A 196 -1.23 -28.06 -3.26
CA ILE A 196 -1.53 -29.27 -4.04
C ILE A 196 -0.35 -30.24 -3.99
N ARG A 197 0.88 -29.75 -4.22
CA ARG A 197 2.10 -30.58 -4.13
C ARG A 197 2.27 -31.19 -2.75
N LEU A 198 2.08 -30.38 -1.69
CA LEU A 198 2.17 -30.87 -0.31
C LEU A 198 1.11 -31.92 -0.02
N SER A 199 -0.12 -31.73 -0.48
CA SER A 199 -1.20 -32.73 -0.33
C SER A 199 -0.89 -34.04 -1.05
N ASP A 200 -0.34 -33.98 -2.27
CA ASP A 200 0.11 -35.16 -3.01
C ASP A 200 1.26 -35.90 -2.27
N CYS A 201 2.23 -35.15 -1.74
CA CYS A 201 3.29 -35.72 -0.91
C CYS A 201 2.73 -36.43 0.33
N ILE A 202 1.82 -35.78 1.07
CA ILE A 202 1.21 -36.34 2.29
C ILE A 202 0.43 -37.62 1.97
N SER A 203 -0.33 -37.63 0.86
CA SER A 203 -1.13 -38.79 0.44
C SER A 203 -0.29 -39.99 0.03
N ASN A 204 0.98 -39.81 -0.32
CA ASN A 204 1.91 -40.83 -0.74
C ASN A 204 3.00 -41.14 0.32
N LEU A 205 2.85 -40.61 1.55
CA LEU A 205 3.74 -40.91 2.65
C LEU A 205 3.57 -42.35 3.12
N ASP A 206 4.67 -43.08 3.23
CA ASP A 206 4.72 -44.40 3.85
C ASP A 206 5.78 -44.45 4.96
N PHE A 207 5.47 -45.20 6.02
CA PHE A 207 6.31 -45.34 7.21
C PHE A 207 6.64 -46.84 7.41
N ARG A 208 7.80 -47.28 7.00
CA ARG A 208 8.23 -48.66 7.17
C ARG A 208 9.32 -48.81 8.22
N PRO A 209 9.35 -49.92 8.98
CA PRO A 209 10.40 -50.17 9.94
C PRO A 209 11.79 -50.23 9.31
N LEU A 210 12.78 -49.70 10.04
CA LEU A 210 14.20 -49.84 9.65
C LEU A 210 14.59 -51.33 9.63
N LYS A 211 15.17 -51.76 8.52
CA LYS A 211 15.80 -53.07 8.40
C LYS A 211 17.27 -52.95 8.81
N ARG A 212 17.64 -53.49 9.97
CA ARG A 212 19.00 -53.36 10.54
C ARG A 212 20.11 -53.91 9.64
N GLU A 213 19.78 -54.88 8.80
CA GLU A 213 20.70 -55.51 7.86
C GLU A 213 20.87 -54.70 6.57
N ASN A 214 20.02 -53.71 6.37
CA ASN A 214 20.07 -52.85 5.18
C ASN A 214 21.05 -51.70 5.39
N LYS A 215 22.27 -51.90 4.87
CA LYS A 215 23.34 -50.89 4.98
C LYS A 215 22.97 -49.55 4.34
N GLU A 216 22.29 -49.54 3.22
CA GLU A 216 21.85 -48.32 2.58
C GLU A 216 20.92 -47.46 3.45
N GLU A 217 20.05 -48.10 4.24
CA GLU A 217 19.15 -47.36 5.13
C GLU A 217 19.90 -46.81 6.34
N ILE A 218 20.89 -47.55 6.82
CA ILE A 218 21.78 -47.10 7.90
C ILE A 218 22.62 -45.90 7.43
N ASP A 219 23.20 -45.98 6.23
CA ASP A 219 23.97 -44.88 5.64
C ASP A 219 23.11 -43.66 5.37
N PHE A 220 21.87 -43.84 4.91
CA PHE A 220 20.89 -42.74 4.71
C PHE A 220 20.62 -42.02 6.04
N ILE A 221 20.33 -42.75 7.12
CA ILE A 221 20.11 -42.14 8.44
C ILE A 221 21.37 -41.44 8.94
N TYR A 222 22.55 -42.06 8.69
CA TYR A 222 23.83 -41.47 9.08
C TYR A 222 24.05 -40.10 8.43
N ASN A 223 23.79 -39.99 7.13
CA ASN A 223 23.96 -38.74 6.42
C ASN A 223 23.08 -37.63 6.99
N ILE A 224 21.80 -37.90 7.23
CA ILE A 224 20.89 -36.91 7.86
C ILE A 224 21.39 -36.51 9.26
N LYS A 225 21.84 -37.46 10.06
CA LYS A 225 22.38 -37.18 11.39
C LYS A 225 23.71 -36.43 11.36
N LYS A 226 24.54 -36.68 10.36
CA LYS A 226 25.79 -35.94 10.15
C LYS A 226 25.53 -34.47 9.88
N GLU A 227 24.51 -34.13 9.09
CA GLU A 227 24.08 -32.77 8.89
C GLU A 227 23.63 -32.10 10.19
N ASP A 228 22.83 -32.77 10.99
CA ASP A 228 22.41 -32.34 12.32
C ASP A 228 23.60 -32.05 13.24
N TYR A 229 24.60 -32.93 13.26
CA TYR A 229 25.81 -32.76 14.06
C TYR A 229 26.66 -31.59 13.58
N ASN A 230 26.80 -31.42 12.28
CA ASN A 230 27.53 -30.29 11.70
C ASN A 230 26.87 -28.97 12.05
N LYS A 231 25.54 -28.88 11.93
CA LYS A 231 24.77 -27.71 12.31
C LYS A 231 24.94 -27.39 13.81
N TYR A 232 24.90 -28.40 14.68
CA TYR A 232 25.15 -28.23 16.11
C TYR A 232 26.53 -27.64 16.38
N VAL A 233 27.57 -28.18 15.70
CA VAL A 233 28.96 -27.71 15.80
C VAL A 233 29.09 -26.22 15.39
N GLU A 234 28.48 -25.85 14.30
CA GLU A 234 28.47 -24.44 13.81
C GLU A 234 27.78 -23.51 14.80
N GLU A 235 26.59 -23.86 15.27
CA GLU A 235 25.79 -23.06 16.19
C GLU A 235 26.48 -22.85 17.55
N ASN A 236 27.17 -23.90 18.05
CA ASN A 236 27.82 -23.87 19.38
C ASN A 236 29.32 -23.54 19.32
N LYS A 237 29.88 -23.29 18.13
CA LYS A 237 31.32 -23.03 17.93
C LYS A 237 32.21 -24.05 18.59
N THR A 238 31.84 -25.32 18.49
CA THR A 238 32.58 -26.47 19.06
C THR A 238 33.25 -27.24 17.93
N GLU A 239 34.19 -28.15 18.29
CA GLU A 239 34.80 -29.06 17.34
C GLU A 239 34.26 -30.48 17.60
N MET A 240 33.88 -31.19 16.53
CA MET A 240 33.45 -32.57 16.61
C MET A 240 34.09 -33.37 15.47
N SER A 241 35.06 -34.21 15.80
CA SER A 241 35.71 -35.05 14.79
C SER A 241 34.76 -36.09 14.21
N GLU A 242 35.06 -36.54 12.98
CA GLU A 242 34.26 -37.56 12.28
C GLU A 242 34.20 -38.90 13.09
N GLU A 243 35.25 -39.22 13.82
CA GLU A 243 35.29 -40.38 14.71
C GLU A 243 34.28 -40.26 15.87
N ILE A 244 34.16 -39.07 16.44
CA ILE A 244 33.17 -38.82 17.50
C ILE A 244 31.73 -38.87 16.92
N GLN A 245 31.50 -38.30 15.75
CA GLN A 245 30.20 -38.38 15.08
C GLN A 245 29.79 -39.84 14.81
N THR A 246 30.71 -40.64 14.31
CA THR A 246 30.48 -42.08 14.04
C THR A 246 30.13 -42.84 15.31
N LYS A 247 30.86 -42.65 16.40
CA LYS A 247 30.59 -43.31 17.70
C LYS A 247 29.24 -42.89 18.28
N LEU A 248 28.86 -41.61 18.14
CA LEU A 248 27.56 -41.12 18.57
C LEU A 248 26.42 -41.73 17.75
N PHE A 249 26.63 -41.87 16.45
CA PHE A 249 25.65 -42.48 15.55
C PHE A 249 25.46 -43.97 15.84
N GLU A 250 26.54 -44.74 16.01
CA GLU A 250 26.45 -46.15 16.36
C GLU A 250 25.68 -46.38 17.68
N ARG A 251 25.94 -45.52 18.67
CA ARG A 251 25.21 -45.55 19.95
C ARG A 251 23.75 -45.21 19.76
N TYR A 252 23.43 -44.19 18.90
CA TYR A 252 22.07 -43.79 18.56
C TYR A 252 21.31 -44.93 17.89
N ILE A 253 21.87 -45.57 16.87
CA ILE A 253 21.25 -46.69 16.16
C ILE A 253 21.01 -47.85 17.10
N LYS A 254 22.02 -48.23 17.92
CA LYS A 254 21.89 -49.31 18.91
C LYS A 254 20.73 -49.10 19.88
N GLY A 255 20.52 -47.84 20.32
CA GLY A 255 19.47 -47.50 21.28
C GLY A 255 18.08 -47.37 20.67
N ASN A 256 17.97 -46.91 19.42
CA ASN A 256 16.70 -46.49 18.83
C ASN A 256 16.21 -47.35 17.65
N ALA A 257 16.99 -48.27 17.13
CA ALA A 257 16.66 -48.98 15.88
C ALA A 257 15.28 -49.67 15.86
N LYS A 258 14.75 -50.07 17.01
CA LYS A 258 13.41 -50.68 17.12
C LYS A 258 12.28 -49.66 16.87
N ASN A 259 12.55 -48.37 17.10
CA ASN A 259 11.56 -47.29 16.99
C ASN A 259 11.72 -46.51 15.68
N ILE A 260 12.83 -46.73 14.96
CA ILE A 260 13.09 -46.02 13.72
C ILE A 260 12.20 -46.56 12.61
N LYS A 261 11.50 -45.64 11.94
CA LYS A 261 10.76 -45.87 10.68
C LYS A 261 11.35 -45.01 9.60
N ILE A 262 11.62 -45.59 8.45
CA ILE A 262 12.00 -44.87 7.24
C ILE A 262 10.73 -44.24 6.64
N ILE A 263 10.82 -42.99 6.29
CA ILE A 263 9.74 -42.25 5.64
C ILE A 263 10.01 -42.23 4.14
N THR A 264 9.06 -42.65 3.37
CA THR A 264 9.15 -42.62 1.90
C THR A 264 7.97 -41.88 1.29
N VAL A 265 8.19 -41.26 0.12
CA VAL A 265 7.16 -40.74 -0.77
C VAL A 265 7.33 -41.41 -2.11
N LYS A 266 6.26 -42.06 -2.61
CA LYS A 266 6.30 -42.81 -3.88
C LYS A 266 7.48 -43.80 -3.96
N GLY A 267 7.90 -44.34 -2.81
CA GLY A 267 9.00 -45.29 -2.71
C GLY A 267 10.39 -44.66 -2.52
N GLU A 268 10.56 -43.38 -2.67
CA GLU A 268 11.82 -42.68 -2.41
C GLU A 268 11.96 -42.32 -0.95
N LYS A 269 13.15 -42.54 -0.38
CA LYS A 269 13.47 -42.23 1.00
C LYS A 269 13.62 -40.73 1.17
N ILE A 270 12.85 -40.12 2.07
CA ILE A 270 12.87 -38.68 2.34
C ILE A 270 13.23 -38.32 3.76
N GLY A 271 13.30 -39.28 4.65
CA GLY A 271 13.63 -39.04 6.04
C GLY A 271 13.38 -40.27 6.93
N PHE A 272 13.41 -40.05 8.23
CA PHE A 272 13.09 -41.08 9.20
C PHE A 272 12.42 -40.48 10.44
N PHE A 273 11.74 -41.35 11.20
CA PHE A 273 11.11 -41.05 12.48
C PHE A 273 11.67 -42.02 13.51
N ASP A 274 12.18 -41.54 14.66
CA ASP A 274 12.78 -42.33 15.71
C ASP A 274 11.91 -42.52 16.96
N GLY A 275 10.62 -42.25 16.84
CA GLY A 275 9.65 -42.30 17.93
C GLY A 275 9.50 -40.96 18.68
N LYS A 276 10.32 -39.97 18.43
CA LYS A 276 10.30 -38.65 19.06
C LYS A 276 10.36 -37.49 18.06
N ILE A 277 11.21 -37.62 17.06
CA ILE A 277 11.51 -36.54 16.10
C ILE A 277 11.36 -37.09 14.68
N ILE A 278 10.81 -36.28 13.78
CA ILE A 278 10.83 -36.51 12.34
C ILE A 278 12.01 -35.71 11.79
N LEU A 279 12.95 -36.40 11.17
CA LEU A 279 14.07 -35.82 10.45
C LEU A 279 13.88 -36.11 8.96
N LEU A 280 13.81 -35.03 8.18
CA LEU A 280 13.66 -35.08 6.74
C LEU A 280 14.96 -34.60 6.10
N GLU A 281 15.42 -35.32 5.08
CA GLU A 281 16.43 -34.81 4.17
C GLU A 281 15.84 -33.56 3.52
N LEU A 282 16.55 -32.44 3.58
CA LEU A 282 16.10 -31.14 3.02
C LEU A 282 15.97 -31.29 1.51
N ILE A 283 14.79 -31.62 1.06
CA ILE A 283 14.58 -31.99 -0.33
C ILE A 283 13.73 -30.95 -1.04
N ILE A 284 14.25 -30.62 -2.13
CA ILE A 284 13.73 -30.19 -3.46
C ILE A 284 12.24 -30.55 -3.76
N TYR A 285 11.44 -31.07 -2.85
CA TYR A 285 10.02 -31.40 -3.01
C TYR A 285 9.05 -30.44 -2.28
N LEU A 286 9.55 -29.44 -1.56
CA LEU A 286 8.79 -28.32 -1.03
C LEU A 286 9.08 -27.05 -1.86
#